data_5c0a9fd36aa691bd06403f4aa59d172a
#
_entry.id   5c0a9fd36aa691bd06403f4aa59d172a
#
_cell.length_a   1.000
_cell.length_b   1.000
_cell.length_c   1.000
_cell.angle_alpha   90.00
_cell.angle_beta   90.00
_cell.angle_gamma   90.00
#
_symmetry.space_group_name_H-M   'P 1'
#
loop_
_entity.id
_entity.type
_entity.pdbx_description
1 polymer ?
#
loop_
_entity_poly.entity_id
_entity_poly.type
_entity_poly.pdbx_seq_one_letter_code
_entity_poly.pdbx_strand_id
1 'polypeptide(L)'
;PSTAGIVNYLMVGSDSRSGFASPADDPFAVGSEDLGLGQRSDTMIVLRYDSGSGSIALLSIPRDLYVSISGAGKDDRINSAFSRGPDVLVKTVQTALGIPIHHYLEVSLLGFKQVVDAIKGVEICVPHSARDQKIGLILLYPGCYRMDGALALAYSRSRYYEEKIDGEWVIDGTSDIGRSTRKRAFIVAMIKQ
;
A
#
# COMPACT_ATOMS: atom_id res chain seq x y z
N PRO A 1 -16.69 -5.87 25.64
CA PRO A 1 -17.16 -4.90 24.66
C PRO A 1 -17.74 -5.66 23.48
N SER A 2 -19.00 -5.37 23.15
CA SER A 2 -19.70 -5.94 22.01
C SER A 2 -18.94 -5.57 20.73
N THR A 3 -18.58 -6.53 19.91
CA THR A 3 -17.97 -6.31 18.57
C THR A 3 -19.03 -6.00 17.51
N ALA A 4 -20.29 -5.81 17.93
CA ALA A 4 -21.37 -5.42 17.04
C ALA A 4 -21.06 -4.05 16.43
N GLY A 5 -20.91 -4.00 15.12
CA GLY A 5 -20.58 -2.79 14.37
C GLY A 5 -19.11 -2.63 13.95
N ILE A 6 -18.21 -3.51 14.41
CA ILE A 6 -16.80 -3.47 14.02
C ILE A 6 -16.55 -4.42 12.85
N VAL A 7 -16.01 -3.88 11.76
CA VAL A 7 -15.62 -4.66 10.57
C VAL A 7 -14.14 -4.44 10.28
N ASN A 8 -13.40 -5.54 10.11
CA ASN A 8 -11.98 -5.51 9.79
C ASN A 8 -11.78 -6.04 8.36
N TYR A 9 -11.10 -5.25 7.55
CA TYR A 9 -10.71 -5.58 6.18
C TYR A 9 -9.23 -5.84 6.14
N LEU A 10 -8.79 -6.97 5.62
CA LEU A 10 -7.39 -7.18 5.26
C LEU A 10 -7.19 -6.73 3.81
N MET A 11 -6.51 -5.60 3.65
CA MET A 11 -6.18 -5.03 2.35
C MET A 11 -4.76 -5.44 1.99
N VAL A 12 -4.59 -6.00 0.80
CA VAL A 12 -3.31 -6.49 0.30
C VAL A 12 -3.01 -5.85 -1.05
N GLY A 13 -1.88 -5.16 -1.13
CA GLY A 13 -1.36 -4.65 -2.39
C GLY A 13 -0.48 -5.71 -3.05
N SER A 14 -0.92 -6.22 -4.18
CA SER A 14 -0.16 -7.14 -5.02
C SER A 14 0.69 -6.37 -6.03
N ASP A 15 1.93 -6.80 -6.24
CA ASP A 15 2.79 -6.30 -7.30
C ASP A 15 2.47 -6.93 -8.67
N SER A 16 1.36 -7.66 -8.75
CA SER A 16 0.87 -8.24 -9.99
C SER A 16 0.67 -7.16 -11.05
N ARG A 17 1.29 -7.39 -12.21
CA ARG A 17 1.15 -6.58 -13.43
C ARG A 17 0.11 -7.15 -14.39
N SER A 18 -0.63 -8.17 -13.98
CA SER A 18 -1.72 -8.73 -14.79
C SER A 18 -2.72 -7.63 -15.13
N GLY A 19 -3.00 -7.45 -16.42
CA GLY A 19 -3.92 -6.44 -16.92
C GLY A 19 -3.29 -5.20 -17.55
N PHE A 20 -1.98 -4.97 -17.44
CA PHE A 20 -1.29 -4.03 -18.32
C PHE A 20 -1.10 -4.66 -19.70
N ALA A 21 -1.53 -3.97 -20.76
CA ALA A 21 -1.47 -4.49 -22.12
C ALA A 21 -0.02 -4.54 -22.64
N SER A 22 0.84 -3.66 -22.14
CA SER A 22 2.29 -3.68 -22.44
C SER A 22 3.08 -3.04 -21.30
N PRO A 23 4.40 -3.31 -21.17
CA PRO A 23 5.27 -2.56 -20.26
C PRO A 23 5.30 -1.04 -20.53
N ALA A 24 4.97 -0.62 -21.75
CA ALA A 24 4.88 0.80 -22.12
C ALA A 24 3.64 1.48 -21.52
N ASP A 25 2.63 0.72 -21.13
CA ASP A 25 1.40 1.24 -20.52
C ASP A 25 1.56 1.51 -19.01
N ASP A 26 2.64 1.01 -18.41
CA ASP A 26 3.07 1.38 -17.06
C ASP A 26 4.24 2.37 -17.17
N PRO A 27 4.01 3.70 -17.18
CA PRO A 27 5.07 4.71 -17.26
C PRO A 27 6.07 4.61 -16.10
N PHE A 28 5.78 3.81 -15.08
CA PHE A 28 6.60 3.56 -13.91
C PHE A 28 7.14 2.11 -13.86
N ALA A 29 7.11 1.40 -14.99
CA ALA A 29 7.59 0.00 -15.12
C ALA A 29 9.12 -0.12 -15.03
N VAL A 30 9.82 0.91 -14.55
CA VAL A 30 11.26 0.88 -14.42
C VAL A 30 11.69 -0.18 -13.40
N GLY A 31 12.29 -1.26 -13.91
CA GLY A 31 13.20 -2.09 -13.12
C GLY A 31 12.63 -3.34 -12.45
N SER A 32 11.66 -4.02 -13.04
CA SER A 32 11.44 -5.43 -12.70
C SER A 32 11.12 -6.22 -13.96
N GLU A 33 12.13 -6.83 -14.54
CA GLU A 33 11.89 -8.03 -15.31
C GLU A 33 11.09 -8.99 -14.42
N ASP A 34 10.03 -9.56 -15.00
CA ASP A 34 9.23 -10.58 -14.34
C ASP A 34 10.10 -11.85 -14.26
N LEU A 35 10.90 -11.93 -13.18
CA LEU A 35 11.86 -13.02 -12.96
C LEU A 35 11.15 -14.30 -12.51
N GLY A 36 9.84 -14.42 -12.71
CA GLY A 36 9.08 -15.63 -12.35
C GLY A 36 9.07 -15.92 -10.84
N LEU A 37 9.51 -14.99 -10.03
CA LEU A 37 9.56 -15.09 -8.57
C LEU A 37 8.19 -14.73 -7.99
N GLY A 38 7.22 -15.61 -8.07
CA GLY A 38 5.91 -15.60 -7.42
C GLY A 38 5.34 -14.22 -7.01
N GLN A 39 4.06 -14.05 -7.09
CA GLN A 39 3.39 -12.81 -6.65
C GLN A 39 3.80 -12.47 -5.21
N ARG A 40 4.26 -11.23 -4.99
CA ARG A 40 4.63 -10.72 -3.67
C ARG A 40 3.65 -9.64 -3.27
N SER A 41 3.30 -9.62 -2.00
CA SER A 41 2.58 -8.50 -1.42
C SER A 41 3.58 -7.51 -0.84
N ASP A 42 3.62 -6.31 -1.37
CA ASP A 42 4.44 -5.22 -0.82
C ASP A 42 3.68 -4.40 0.22
N THR A 43 2.40 -4.66 0.41
CA THR A 43 1.55 -3.88 1.32
C THR A 43 0.48 -4.77 1.91
N MET A 44 0.47 -4.88 3.23
CA MET A 44 -0.61 -5.51 4.00
C MET A 44 -1.09 -4.53 5.05
N ILE A 45 -2.38 -4.23 5.05
CA ILE A 45 -3.00 -3.27 5.97
C ILE A 45 -4.30 -3.87 6.49
N VAL A 46 -4.47 -3.89 7.80
CA VAL A 46 -5.79 -4.11 8.40
C VAL A 46 -6.46 -2.76 8.57
N LEU A 47 -7.58 -2.57 7.88
CA LEU A 47 -8.49 -1.45 8.07
C LEU A 47 -9.60 -1.91 9.01
N ARG A 48 -9.73 -1.24 10.14
CA ARG A 48 -10.83 -1.43 11.09
C ARG A 48 -11.80 -0.27 10.94
N TYR A 49 -13.04 -0.60 10.69
CA TYR A 49 -14.16 0.34 10.68
C TYR A 49 -15.10 0.04 11.85
N ASP A 50 -15.43 1.05 12.62
CA ASP A 50 -16.42 0.99 13.69
C ASP A 50 -17.64 1.81 13.27
N SER A 51 -18.73 1.13 12.93
CA SER A 51 -19.97 1.80 12.50
C SER A 51 -20.68 2.55 13.61
N GLY A 52 -20.41 2.23 14.88
CA GLY A 52 -21.00 2.91 16.04
C GLY A 52 -20.42 4.30 16.27
N SER A 53 -19.11 4.46 16.07
CA SER A 53 -18.40 5.74 16.22
C SER A 53 -18.05 6.40 14.89
N GLY A 54 -18.21 5.70 13.76
CA GLY A 54 -17.72 6.12 12.45
C GLY A 54 -16.18 6.16 12.36
N SER A 55 -15.46 5.60 13.34
CA SER A 55 -14.02 5.69 13.39
C SER A 55 -13.36 4.66 12.49
N ILE A 56 -12.19 5.04 11.94
CA ILE A 56 -11.36 4.19 11.09
C ILE A 56 -9.96 4.11 11.71
N ALA A 57 -9.44 2.88 11.85
CA ALA A 57 -8.07 2.64 12.24
C ALA A 57 -7.35 1.81 11.19
N LEU A 58 -6.08 2.11 10.94
CA LEU A 58 -5.22 1.42 9.99
C LEU A 58 -4.00 0.83 10.71
N LEU A 59 -3.80 -0.48 10.54
CA LEU A 59 -2.63 -1.20 11.02
C LEU A 59 -1.86 -1.74 9.81
N SER A 60 -0.67 -1.20 9.56
CA SER A 60 0.24 -1.75 8.55
C SER A 60 0.98 -2.96 9.11
N ILE A 61 0.97 -4.06 8.37
CA ILE A 61 1.69 -5.28 8.70
C ILE A 61 2.98 -5.31 7.86
N PRO A 62 4.17 -5.33 8.48
CA PRO A 62 5.42 -5.48 7.76
C PRO A 62 5.44 -6.83 7.01
N ARG A 63 5.77 -6.83 5.74
CA ARG A 63 5.82 -8.06 4.91
C ARG A 63 6.83 -9.10 5.43
N ASP A 64 7.86 -8.65 6.13
CA ASP A 64 8.92 -9.48 6.69
C ASP A 64 8.67 -9.86 8.16
N LEU A 65 7.46 -9.57 8.69
CA LEU A 65 7.06 -10.01 10.02
C LEU A 65 7.16 -11.54 10.12
N TYR A 66 7.97 -12.04 11.06
CA TYR A 66 8.22 -13.46 11.25
C TYR A 66 7.16 -14.06 12.17
N VAL A 67 6.38 -14.98 11.65
CA VAL A 67 5.20 -15.55 12.32
C VAL A 67 4.99 -17.01 11.93
N SER A 68 4.21 -17.74 12.73
CA SER A 68 3.77 -19.08 12.38
C SER A 68 2.77 -19.02 11.23
N ILE A 69 3.10 -19.69 10.13
CA ILE A 69 2.26 -19.73 8.93
C ILE A 69 1.18 -20.78 9.08
N SER A 70 -0.06 -20.36 8.97
CA SER A 70 -1.21 -21.27 9.13
C SER A 70 -1.15 -22.44 8.14
N GLY A 71 -1.25 -23.66 8.68
CA GLY A 71 -1.20 -24.89 7.88
C GLY A 71 0.17 -25.25 7.31
N ALA A 72 1.23 -24.50 7.60
CA ALA A 72 2.58 -24.79 7.09
C ALA A 72 3.45 -25.60 8.06
N GLY A 73 3.08 -25.63 9.35
CA GLY A 73 3.86 -26.31 10.39
C GLY A 73 5.23 -25.68 10.66
N LYS A 74 5.46 -24.43 10.23
CA LYS A 74 6.72 -23.70 10.40
C LYS A 74 6.48 -22.20 10.50
N ASP A 75 7.44 -21.51 11.11
CA ASP A 75 7.52 -20.06 11.11
C ASP A 75 8.22 -19.57 9.84
N ASP A 76 7.76 -18.43 9.32
CA ASP A 76 8.34 -17.79 8.13
C ASP A 76 7.90 -16.31 8.10
N ARG A 77 8.38 -15.55 7.11
CA ARG A 77 7.89 -14.20 6.85
C ARG A 77 6.41 -14.26 6.45
N ILE A 78 5.59 -13.37 6.98
CA ILE A 78 4.16 -13.34 6.70
C ILE A 78 3.85 -13.26 5.19
N ASN A 79 4.74 -12.65 4.41
CA ASN A 79 4.62 -12.59 2.95
C ASN A 79 4.63 -13.98 2.27
N SER A 80 5.22 -15.01 2.90
CA SER A 80 5.16 -16.38 2.40
C SER A 80 3.75 -16.99 2.51
N ALA A 81 2.89 -16.47 3.39
CA ALA A 81 1.50 -16.86 3.47
C ALA A 81 0.70 -16.36 2.26
N PHE A 82 1.03 -15.17 1.73
CA PHE A 82 0.38 -14.61 0.54
C PHE A 82 0.54 -15.51 -0.68
N SER A 83 1.74 -16.02 -0.94
CA SER A 83 1.99 -16.94 -2.06
C SER A 83 1.27 -18.29 -1.95
N ARG A 84 0.72 -18.62 -0.75
CA ARG A 84 -0.06 -19.84 -0.50
C ARG A 84 -1.57 -19.63 -0.66
N GLY A 85 -2.00 -18.41 -0.90
CA GLY A 85 -3.38 -18.03 -1.15
C GLY A 85 -4.03 -17.22 -0.02
N PRO A 86 -5.18 -16.58 -0.34
CA PRO A 86 -5.88 -15.67 0.56
C PRO A 86 -6.26 -16.31 1.90
N ASP A 87 -6.76 -17.55 1.88
CA ASP A 87 -7.21 -18.24 3.10
C ASP A 87 -6.06 -18.46 4.10
N VAL A 88 -4.88 -18.83 3.60
CA VAL A 88 -3.69 -19.04 4.42
C VAL A 88 -3.23 -17.71 5.00
N LEU A 89 -3.21 -16.64 4.20
CA LEU A 89 -2.83 -15.31 4.67
C LEU A 89 -3.80 -14.79 5.73
N VAL A 90 -5.11 -14.85 5.48
CA VAL A 90 -6.14 -14.41 6.44
C VAL A 90 -5.99 -15.14 7.77
N LYS A 91 -5.92 -16.47 7.75
CA LYS A 91 -5.73 -17.28 8.97
C LYS A 91 -4.43 -16.96 9.70
N THR A 92 -3.34 -16.72 8.95
CA THR A 92 -2.05 -16.35 9.53
C THR A 92 -2.15 -15.01 10.23
N VAL A 93 -2.75 -13.99 9.60
CA VAL A 93 -2.95 -12.67 10.20
C VAL A 93 -3.83 -12.75 11.45
N GLN A 94 -4.96 -13.48 11.38
CA GLN A 94 -5.85 -13.66 12.51
C GLN A 94 -5.13 -14.31 13.70
N THR A 95 -4.36 -15.35 13.45
CA THR A 95 -3.64 -16.07 14.51
C THR A 95 -2.50 -15.23 15.09
N ALA A 96 -1.72 -14.58 14.25
CA ALA A 96 -0.54 -13.83 14.68
C ALA A 96 -0.89 -12.53 15.43
N LEU A 97 -1.99 -11.86 15.05
CA LEU A 97 -2.36 -10.56 15.60
C LEU A 97 -3.57 -10.61 16.54
N GLY A 98 -4.29 -11.73 16.63
CA GLY A 98 -5.52 -11.83 17.42
C GLY A 98 -6.66 -10.94 16.87
N ILE A 99 -6.60 -10.53 15.61
CA ILE A 99 -7.59 -9.63 15.00
C ILE A 99 -8.48 -10.44 14.06
N PRO A 100 -9.82 -10.51 14.31
CA PRO A 100 -10.73 -11.15 13.37
C PRO A 100 -10.75 -10.38 12.04
N ILE A 101 -10.60 -11.07 10.92
CA ILE A 101 -10.71 -10.51 9.58
C ILE A 101 -12.05 -10.91 8.98
N HIS A 102 -12.84 -9.93 8.55
CA HIS A 102 -14.18 -10.14 8.00
C HIS A 102 -14.18 -10.12 6.48
N HIS A 103 -13.30 -9.31 5.88
CA HIS A 103 -13.18 -9.18 4.43
C HIS A 103 -11.71 -9.17 4.01
N TYR A 104 -11.44 -9.78 2.86
CA TYR A 104 -10.15 -9.74 2.18
C TYR A 104 -10.28 -8.94 0.89
N LEU A 105 -9.38 -8.00 0.67
CA LEU A 105 -9.32 -7.17 -0.54
C LEU A 105 -7.91 -7.24 -1.09
N GLU A 106 -7.76 -7.72 -2.30
CA GLU A 106 -6.51 -7.67 -3.04
C GLU A 106 -6.61 -6.64 -4.15
N VAL A 107 -5.61 -5.74 -4.20
CA VAL A 107 -5.55 -4.66 -5.17
C VAL A 107 -4.24 -4.75 -5.94
N SER A 108 -4.32 -4.99 -7.24
CA SER A 108 -3.17 -4.91 -8.14
C SER A 108 -2.76 -3.47 -8.41
N LEU A 109 -1.60 -3.25 -9.00
CA LEU A 109 -1.13 -1.90 -9.38
C LEU A 109 -2.12 -1.22 -10.33
N LEU A 110 -2.62 -1.96 -11.33
CA LEU A 110 -3.62 -1.44 -12.27
C LEU A 110 -4.95 -1.16 -11.57
N GLY A 111 -5.41 -2.07 -10.72
CA GLY A 111 -6.64 -1.89 -9.93
C GLY A 111 -6.58 -0.66 -9.04
N PHE A 112 -5.43 -0.41 -8.39
CA PHE A 112 -5.21 0.80 -7.60
C PHE A 112 -5.35 2.07 -8.45
N LYS A 113 -4.69 2.11 -9.61
CA LYS A 113 -4.79 3.23 -10.56
C LYS A 113 -6.24 3.48 -10.96
N GLN A 114 -6.95 2.43 -11.36
CA GLN A 114 -8.35 2.52 -11.80
C GLN A 114 -9.28 3.02 -10.69
N VAL A 115 -9.11 2.56 -9.45
CA VAL A 115 -9.90 3.04 -8.30
C VAL A 115 -9.68 4.52 -8.08
N VAL A 116 -8.41 4.98 -8.09
CA VAL A 116 -8.09 6.39 -7.91
C VAL A 116 -8.67 7.25 -9.03
N ASP A 117 -8.56 6.80 -10.28
CA ASP A 117 -9.13 7.52 -11.43
C ASP A 117 -10.67 7.56 -11.38
N ALA A 118 -11.32 6.48 -10.95
CA ALA A 118 -12.78 6.39 -10.81
C ALA A 118 -13.35 7.41 -9.79
N ILE A 119 -12.61 7.67 -8.71
CA ILE A 119 -12.96 8.70 -7.71
C ILE A 119 -12.46 10.09 -8.07
N LYS A 120 -11.95 10.27 -9.32
CA LYS A 120 -11.43 11.55 -9.85
C LYS A 120 -10.18 12.07 -9.11
N GLY A 121 -9.34 11.16 -8.67
CA GLY A 121 -8.09 11.48 -7.98
C GLY A 121 -8.24 11.70 -6.47
N VAL A 122 -7.13 11.68 -5.76
CA VAL A 122 -7.06 11.88 -4.30
C VAL A 122 -6.21 13.12 -4.01
N GLU A 123 -6.70 13.98 -3.11
CA GLU A 123 -5.94 15.15 -2.69
C GLU A 123 -4.93 14.79 -1.61
N ILE A 124 -3.66 15.08 -1.90
CA ILE A 124 -2.53 14.90 -0.97
C ILE A 124 -1.78 16.23 -0.85
N CYS A 125 -1.57 16.67 0.37
CA CYS A 125 -0.77 17.87 0.65
C CYS A 125 0.65 17.46 1.07
N VAL A 126 1.64 18.09 0.48
CA VAL A 126 3.07 17.90 0.81
C VAL A 126 3.66 19.20 1.36
N PRO A 127 4.46 19.14 2.44
CA PRO A 127 5.03 20.33 3.07
C PRO A 127 6.17 20.94 2.26
N HIS A 128 6.81 20.15 1.42
CA HIS A 128 7.96 20.54 0.61
C HIS A 128 7.78 20.09 -0.84
N SER A 129 8.48 20.73 -1.77
CA SER A 129 8.65 20.14 -3.11
C SER A 129 9.24 18.77 -2.98
N ALA A 130 8.75 17.80 -3.75
CA ALA A 130 9.22 16.43 -3.64
C ALA A 130 9.44 15.80 -5.02
N ARG A 131 10.33 14.82 -5.08
CA ARG A 131 10.59 14.08 -6.31
C ARG A 131 11.08 12.65 -6.01
N ASP A 132 10.93 11.79 -7.01
CA ASP A 132 11.68 10.56 -7.18
C ASP A 132 11.95 10.39 -8.67
N GLN A 133 13.18 10.71 -9.07
CA GLN A 133 13.57 10.71 -10.50
C GLN A 133 13.50 9.31 -11.13
N LYS A 134 13.66 8.22 -10.33
CA LYS A 134 13.65 6.85 -10.84
C LYS A 134 12.29 6.41 -11.34
N ILE A 135 11.23 7.01 -10.82
CA ILE A 135 9.85 6.66 -11.17
C ILE A 135 9.06 7.86 -11.73
N GLY A 136 9.72 8.97 -12.02
CA GLY A 136 9.08 10.15 -12.60
C GLY A 136 8.13 10.90 -11.66
N LEU A 137 8.23 10.71 -10.35
CA LEU A 137 7.47 11.51 -9.39
C LEU A 137 8.06 12.92 -9.32
N ILE A 138 7.25 13.93 -9.58
CA ILE A 138 7.66 15.34 -9.50
C ILE A 138 6.52 16.16 -8.89
N LEU A 139 6.75 16.73 -7.72
CA LEU A 139 5.88 17.65 -7.01
C LEU A 139 6.65 18.97 -6.83
N LEU A 140 6.45 19.91 -7.75
CA LEU A 140 7.32 21.09 -7.93
C LEU A 140 7.24 22.09 -6.77
N TYR A 141 6.10 22.16 -6.08
CA TYR A 141 5.87 23.16 -5.05
C TYR A 141 5.28 22.52 -3.78
N PRO A 142 5.50 23.11 -2.60
CA PRO A 142 4.72 22.78 -1.42
C PRO A 142 3.23 23.05 -1.67
N GLY A 143 2.35 22.20 -1.18
CA GLY A 143 0.89 22.39 -1.34
C GLY A 143 0.14 21.10 -1.57
N CYS A 144 -1.13 21.23 -1.95
CA CYS A 144 -2.02 20.12 -2.17
C CYS A 144 -2.13 19.79 -3.67
N TYR A 145 -1.99 18.50 -3.97
CA TYR A 145 -2.06 17.95 -5.32
C TYR A 145 -3.23 16.99 -5.40
N ARG A 146 -4.10 17.18 -6.39
CA ARG A 146 -5.06 16.15 -6.76
C ARG A 146 -4.35 15.12 -7.64
N MET A 147 -3.96 14.03 -7.02
CA MET A 147 -3.22 12.95 -7.67
C MET A 147 -4.19 12.04 -8.43
N ASP A 148 -4.01 11.90 -9.74
CA ASP A 148 -4.63 10.85 -10.54
C ASP A 148 -4.01 9.48 -10.20
N GLY A 149 -4.51 8.42 -10.81
CA GLY A 149 -4.03 7.07 -10.52
C GLY A 149 -2.55 6.86 -10.84
N ALA A 150 -2.00 7.53 -11.84
CA ALA A 150 -0.59 7.42 -12.20
C ALA A 150 0.30 8.11 -11.17
N LEU A 151 0.00 9.35 -10.83
CA LEU A 151 0.75 10.11 -9.83
C LEU A 151 0.62 9.50 -8.43
N ALA A 152 -0.58 9.02 -8.07
CA ALA A 152 -0.84 8.31 -6.82
C ALA A 152 -0.01 7.03 -6.70
N LEU A 153 0.09 6.26 -7.79
CA LEU A 153 0.89 5.04 -7.84
C LEU A 153 2.38 5.37 -7.66
N ALA A 154 2.90 6.39 -8.36
CA ALA A 154 4.27 6.87 -8.21
C ALA A 154 4.53 7.30 -6.76
N TYR A 155 3.69 8.15 -6.19
CA TYR A 155 3.81 8.63 -4.82
C TYR A 155 3.84 7.49 -3.79
N SER A 156 2.95 6.52 -3.94
CA SER A 156 2.85 5.37 -3.01
C SER A 156 4.02 4.39 -3.13
N ARG A 157 4.67 4.30 -4.30
CA ARG A 157 5.76 3.35 -4.58
C ARG A 157 7.15 3.96 -4.41
N SER A 158 7.27 5.28 -4.28
CA SER A 158 8.55 5.97 -4.23
C SER A 158 9.46 5.39 -3.14
N ARG A 159 10.65 4.96 -3.56
CA ARG A 159 11.73 4.44 -2.70
C ARG A 159 12.87 5.44 -2.53
N TYR A 160 13.01 6.35 -3.48
CA TYR A 160 14.02 7.39 -3.51
C TYR A 160 13.36 8.77 -3.44
N TYR A 161 12.44 8.88 -2.46
CA TYR A 161 11.72 10.11 -2.22
C TYR A 161 12.66 11.16 -1.66
N GLU A 162 12.77 12.28 -2.37
CA GLU A 162 13.56 13.43 -1.98
C GLU A 162 12.62 14.60 -1.71
N GLU A 163 12.92 15.37 -0.69
CA GLU A 163 12.26 16.64 -0.39
C GLU A 163 13.24 17.80 -0.55
N LYS A 164 12.75 18.95 -0.99
CA LYS A 164 13.58 20.16 -1.10
C LYS A 164 13.51 20.94 0.19
N ILE A 165 14.57 20.82 1.02
CA ILE A 165 14.70 21.49 2.32
C ILE A 165 15.83 22.51 2.21
N ASP A 166 15.55 23.76 2.57
CA ASP A 166 16.53 24.88 2.52
C ASP A 166 17.25 25.03 1.15
N GLY A 167 16.52 24.71 0.08
CA GLY A 167 17.03 24.80 -1.30
C GLY A 167 17.72 23.55 -1.82
N GLU A 168 18.06 22.59 -0.96
CA GLU A 168 18.77 21.36 -1.29
C GLU A 168 17.82 20.16 -1.34
N TRP A 169 18.11 19.18 -2.23
CA TRP A 169 17.36 17.94 -2.31
C TRP A 169 17.89 16.92 -1.29
N VAL A 170 17.07 16.57 -0.34
CA VAL A 170 17.37 15.63 0.76
C VAL A 170 16.58 14.37 0.59
N ILE A 171 17.25 13.21 0.58
CA ILE A 171 16.59 11.91 0.52
C ILE A 171 15.85 11.66 1.84
N ASP A 172 14.58 11.23 1.75
CA ASP A 172 13.85 10.68 2.89
C ASP A 172 14.56 9.41 3.40
N GLY A 173 15.39 9.59 4.43
CA GLY A 173 16.17 8.51 5.04
C GLY A 173 15.32 7.44 5.75
N THR A 174 14.00 7.67 5.86
CA THR A 174 13.09 6.71 6.51
C THR A 174 12.73 5.51 5.65
N SER A 175 13.13 5.51 4.35
CA SER A 175 13.03 4.37 3.43
C SER A 175 11.66 3.65 3.46
N ASP A 176 11.59 2.44 4.02
CA ASP A 176 10.36 1.63 4.08
C ASP A 176 9.31 2.20 5.05
N ILE A 177 9.74 2.87 6.12
CA ILE A 177 8.84 3.53 7.08
C ILE A 177 8.16 4.73 6.41
N GLY A 178 8.91 5.57 5.71
CA GLY A 178 8.38 6.71 4.96
C GLY A 178 7.38 6.25 3.89
N ARG A 179 7.72 5.19 3.16
CA ARG A 179 6.82 4.58 2.17
C ARG A 179 5.52 4.08 2.82
N SER A 180 5.61 3.38 3.95
CA SER A 180 4.43 2.91 4.68
C SER A 180 3.58 4.07 5.21
N THR A 181 4.22 5.15 5.64
CA THR A 181 3.54 6.37 6.09
C THR A 181 2.81 7.05 4.94
N ARG A 182 3.44 7.21 3.76
CA ARG A 182 2.80 7.76 2.56
C ARG A 182 1.61 6.92 2.11
N LYS A 183 1.73 5.58 2.10
CA LYS A 183 0.62 4.68 1.77
C LYS A 183 -0.56 4.85 2.72
N ARG A 184 -0.32 4.91 4.03
CA ARG A 184 -1.38 5.13 5.02
C ARG A 184 -2.04 6.49 4.85
N ALA A 185 -1.24 7.56 4.68
CA ALA A 185 -1.77 8.91 4.44
C ALA A 185 -2.66 8.93 3.20
N PHE A 186 -2.25 8.26 2.12
CA PHE A 186 -3.03 8.14 0.90
C PHE A 186 -4.36 7.43 1.12
N ILE A 187 -4.35 6.27 1.80
CA ILE A 187 -5.58 5.51 2.11
C ILE A 187 -6.52 6.37 2.98
N VAL A 188 -6.00 7.06 3.99
CA VAL A 188 -6.82 7.96 4.83
C VAL A 188 -7.43 9.08 4.00
N ALA A 189 -6.66 9.70 3.11
CA ALA A 189 -7.15 10.76 2.23
C ALA A 189 -8.24 10.24 1.28
N MET A 190 -8.06 9.03 0.71
CA MET A 190 -9.03 8.39 -0.17
C MET A 190 -10.37 8.09 0.54
N ILE A 191 -10.33 7.68 1.80
CA ILE A 191 -11.54 7.35 2.57
C ILE A 191 -12.31 8.61 2.99
N LYS A 192 -11.63 9.76 3.14
CA LYS A 192 -12.23 11.02 3.58
C LYS A 192 -12.89 11.81 2.45
N GLN A 193 -12.77 11.37 1.20
CA GLN A 193 -13.43 11.98 0.03
C GLN A 193 -14.85 11.48 -0.15
#